data_8161546fd935c2bfe30cc055ecce8349
#
_entry.id   8161546fd935c2bfe30cc055ecce8349
#
_cell.length_a   1.000
_cell.length_b   1.000
_cell.length_c   1.000
_cell.angle_alpha   90.00
_cell.angle_beta   90.00
_cell.angle_gamma   90.00
#
_symmetry.space_group_name_H-M   'P 1'
#
loop_
_entity.id
_entity.type
_entity.pdbx_description
1 polymer ?
#
loop_
_entity_poly.entity_id
_entity_poly.type
_entity_poly.pdbx_seq_one_letter_code
_entity_poly.pdbx_strand_id
1 'polypeptide(L)'
;PKDKTFAVSLMRRVVAITALPFDAIIYADGVAQPKLNFVLEVSSGETITVDLKKAGFATIRRVYHFERGGELPPPSDRLELKDRVVNLSAPTGAQILRDGVLLGENNVDVIVPAGGCTLARAEMRGWQPAEKRYCFKDGLPVPPLSDNLLLTGRTVSVIAPPEAKVYVNQRQAGIGTVTVTVNEGLCVQVRIDQAGLVSETRQYCNQVNVVPPPPED
;
A
#
# COMPACT_ATOMS: atom_id res chain seq x y z
N PRO A 1 -37.45 62.59 -8.76
CA PRO A 1 -37.22 61.14 -8.84
C PRO A 1 -35.85 60.85 -8.21
N LYS A 2 -35.80 60.05 -7.14
CA LYS A 2 -34.55 59.61 -6.58
C LYS A 2 -34.06 58.47 -7.45
N ASP A 3 -32.92 58.62 -8.11
CA ASP A 3 -32.25 57.56 -8.83
C ASP A 3 -31.96 56.43 -7.87
N LYS A 4 -32.60 55.30 -8.08
CA LYS A 4 -32.31 54.05 -7.34
C LYS A 4 -31.09 53.41 -7.98
N THR A 5 -29.94 53.51 -7.35
CA THR A 5 -28.72 52.80 -7.72
C THR A 5 -28.84 51.37 -7.24
N PHE A 6 -28.83 50.38 -8.13
CA PHE A 6 -28.77 48.97 -7.81
C PHE A 6 -27.32 48.53 -7.90
N ALA A 7 -26.74 48.10 -6.79
CA ALA A 7 -25.45 47.45 -6.82
C ALA A 7 -25.62 45.97 -7.23
N VAL A 8 -25.15 45.61 -8.41
CA VAL A 8 -25.06 44.21 -8.86
C VAL A 8 -23.73 43.69 -8.39
N SER A 9 -23.75 42.69 -7.53
CA SER A 9 -22.56 42.01 -7.03
C SER A 9 -22.41 40.68 -7.76
N LEU A 10 -21.25 40.42 -8.38
CA LEU A 10 -20.92 39.11 -8.91
C LEU A 10 -20.68 38.15 -7.73
N MET A 11 -21.60 37.22 -7.52
CA MET A 11 -21.61 36.29 -6.40
C MET A 11 -21.13 34.88 -6.79
N ARG A 12 -20.58 34.71 -8.01
CA ARG A 12 -20.09 33.42 -8.53
C ARG A 12 -18.74 33.58 -9.19
N ARG A 13 -17.92 32.55 -9.03
CA ARG A 13 -16.64 32.38 -9.72
C ARG A 13 -16.72 31.16 -10.62
N VAL A 14 -16.17 31.29 -11.82
CA VAL A 14 -16.07 30.21 -12.81
C VAL A 14 -14.63 29.68 -12.82
N VAL A 15 -14.47 28.35 -12.75
CA VAL A 15 -13.19 27.64 -12.85
C VAL A 15 -13.29 26.62 -13.98
N ALA A 16 -12.47 26.75 -15.02
CA ALA A 16 -12.37 25.77 -16.08
C ALA A 16 -11.44 24.64 -15.65
N ILE A 17 -11.96 23.42 -15.47
CA ILE A 17 -11.18 22.25 -15.03
C ILE A 17 -10.90 21.36 -16.22
N THR A 18 -9.62 21.07 -16.46
CA THR A 18 -9.16 20.10 -17.47
C THR A 18 -8.61 18.88 -16.77
N ALA A 19 -9.05 17.67 -17.17
CA ALA A 19 -8.64 16.41 -16.59
C ALA A 19 -7.71 15.60 -17.52
N LEU A 20 -6.68 14.99 -16.95
CA LEU A 20 -5.80 14.02 -17.61
C LEU A 20 -5.58 12.79 -16.74
N PRO A 21 -5.53 11.57 -17.33
CA PRO A 21 -5.78 11.26 -18.74
C PRO A 21 -7.25 11.48 -19.13
N PHE A 22 -7.51 11.58 -20.43
CA PHE A 22 -8.84 11.97 -20.98
C PHE A 22 -9.99 11.00 -20.64
N ASP A 23 -9.71 9.80 -20.18
CA ASP A 23 -10.69 8.80 -19.73
C ASP A 23 -10.89 8.78 -18.19
N ALA A 24 -10.32 9.75 -17.48
CA ALA A 24 -10.57 9.93 -16.06
C ALA A 24 -11.93 10.60 -15.82
N ILE A 25 -12.56 10.33 -14.68
CA ILE A 25 -13.88 10.87 -14.33
C ILE A 25 -13.70 11.98 -13.28
N ILE A 26 -14.31 13.13 -13.55
CA ILE A 26 -14.39 14.24 -12.59
C ILE A 26 -15.64 14.05 -11.72
N TYR A 27 -15.49 14.20 -10.41
CA TYR A 27 -16.59 14.26 -9.45
C TYR A 27 -16.58 15.63 -8.79
N ALA A 28 -17.72 16.32 -8.75
CA ALA A 28 -17.92 17.53 -7.96
C ALA A 28 -18.87 17.19 -6.80
N ASP A 29 -18.41 17.37 -5.56
CA ASP A 29 -19.11 16.95 -4.32
C ASP A 29 -19.68 15.54 -4.39
N GLY A 30 -18.89 14.60 -4.94
CA GLY A 30 -19.26 13.21 -5.09
C GLY A 30 -20.15 12.88 -6.30
N VAL A 31 -20.59 13.87 -7.06
CA VAL A 31 -21.43 13.68 -8.28
C VAL A 31 -20.56 13.64 -9.52
N ALA A 32 -20.65 12.54 -10.29
CA ALA A 32 -19.90 12.38 -11.54
C ALA A 32 -20.31 13.41 -12.60
N GLN A 33 -19.33 14.04 -13.22
CA GLN A 33 -19.53 15.03 -14.28
C GLN A 33 -19.36 14.39 -15.66
N PRO A 34 -20.25 14.70 -16.62
CA PRO A 34 -20.29 13.99 -17.91
C PRO A 34 -19.19 14.42 -18.90
N LYS A 35 -18.35 15.39 -18.58
CA LYS A 35 -17.39 16.00 -19.52
C LYS A 35 -15.96 15.97 -18.98
N LEU A 36 -15.00 15.74 -19.89
CA LEU A 36 -13.55 15.80 -19.65
C LEU A 36 -13.04 17.21 -19.34
N ASN A 37 -13.71 18.23 -19.91
CA ASN A 37 -13.53 19.63 -19.58
C ASN A 37 -14.79 20.08 -18.87
N PHE A 38 -14.66 20.40 -17.62
CA PHE A 38 -15.76 20.75 -16.73
C PHE A 38 -15.63 22.21 -16.31
N VAL A 39 -16.73 22.92 -16.37
CA VAL A 39 -16.81 24.31 -15.88
C VAL A 39 -17.50 24.28 -14.53
N LEU A 40 -16.74 24.58 -13.49
CA LEU A 40 -17.22 24.67 -12.13
C LEU A 40 -17.65 26.09 -11.82
N GLU A 41 -18.89 26.26 -11.32
CA GLU A 41 -19.36 27.53 -10.75
C GLU A 41 -19.32 27.44 -9.23
N VAL A 42 -18.61 28.36 -8.57
CA VAL A 42 -18.49 28.43 -7.09
C VAL A 42 -19.15 29.74 -6.66
N SER A 43 -20.21 29.67 -5.87
CA SER A 43 -20.90 30.80 -5.30
C SER A 43 -20.17 31.38 -4.10
N SER A 44 -20.41 32.64 -3.77
CA SER A 44 -19.84 33.26 -2.56
C SER A 44 -20.30 32.55 -1.28
N GLY A 45 -19.37 32.14 -0.42
CA GLY A 45 -19.61 31.34 0.79
C GLY A 45 -19.65 29.85 0.54
N GLU A 46 -19.53 29.39 -0.71
CA GLU A 46 -19.57 27.99 -1.09
C GLU A 46 -18.18 27.36 -1.13
N THR A 47 -18.13 26.09 -0.78
CA THR A 47 -16.93 25.24 -0.91
C THR A 47 -17.31 24.00 -1.70
N ILE A 48 -16.60 23.74 -2.80
CA ILE A 48 -16.84 22.57 -3.66
C ILE A 48 -15.58 21.72 -3.71
N THR A 49 -15.75 20.42 -3.47
CA THR A 49 -14.68 19.43 -3.58
C THR A 49 -14.71 18.77 -4.94
N VAL A 50 -13.62 18.81 -5.66
CA VAL A 50 -13.46 18.13 -6.96
C VAL A 50 -12.46 16.98 -6.82
N ASP A 51 -12.92 15.77 -7.13
CA ASP A 51 -12.09 14.57 -7.22
C ASP A 51 -11.93 14.16 -8.68
N LEU A 52 -10.68 13.90 -9.10
CA LEU A 52 -10.38 13.23 -10.37
C LEU A 52 -10.03 11.79 -10.09
N LYS A 53 -10.76 10.83 -10.69
CA LYS A 53 -10.63 9.40 -10.45
C LYS A 53 -10.47 8.61 -11.75
N LYS A 54 -9.61 7.61 -11.71
CA LYS A 54 -9.46 6.55 -12.73
C LYS A 54 -8.95 5.29 -12.07
N ALA A 55 -9.46 4.12 -12.48
CA ALA A 55 -9.00 2.83 -11.98
C ALA A 55 -7.47 2.69 -12.15
N GLY A 56 -6.80 2.29 -11.07
CA GLY A 56 -5.35 2.12 -11.00
C GLY A 56 -4.53 3.41 -10.92
N PHE A 57 -5.17 4.53 -10.62
CA PHE A 57 -4.47 5.79 -10.33
C PHE A 57 -4.87 6.34 -8.95
N ALA A 58 -3.95 7.04 -8.32
CA ALA A 58 -4.23 7.77 -7.10
C ALA A 58 -5.22 8.91 -7.39
N THR A 59 -6.29 9.01 -6.60
CA THR A 59 -7.27 10.08 -6.72
C THR A 59 -6.63 11.43 -6.42
N ILE A 60 -6.86 12.41 -7.28
CA ILE A 60 -6.53 13.80 -6.99
C ILE A 60 -7.77 14.49 -6.43
N ARG A 61 -7.60 15.18 -5.30
CA ARG A 61 -8.61 16.02 -4.69
C ARG A 61 -8.20 17.48 -4.71
N ARG A 62 -9.13 18.35 -5.11
CA ARG A 62 -9.02 19.81 -5.02
C ARG A 62 -10.25 20.37 -4.32
N VAL A 63 -10.02 21.40 -3.52
CA VAL A 63 -11.10 22.13 -2.84
C VAL A 63 -11.10 23.55 -3.39
N TYR A 64 -12.23 24.00 -3.91
CA TYR A 64 -12.45 25.35 -4.40
C TYR A 64 -13.37 26.06 -3.42
N HIS A 65 -12.88 27.15 -2.86
CA HIS A 65 -13.64 27.99 -1.95
C HIS A 65 -13.69 29.41 -2.50
N PHE A 66 -14.85 30.04 -2.45
CA PHE A 66 -15.00 31.43 -2.82
C PHE A 66 -15.67 32.23 -1.70
N GLU A 67 -14.94 33.16 -1.12
CA GLU A 67 -15.47 34.10 -0.15
C GLU A 67 -15.29 35.54 -0.63
N ARG A 68 -16.30 36.40 -0.38
CA ARG A 68 -16.26 37.80 -0.78
C ARG A 68 -15.12 38.53 -0.03
N GLY A 69 -14.15 39.07 -0.78
CA GLY A 69 -12.98 39.75 -0.21
C GLY A 69 -11.83 38.79 0.16
N GLY A 70 -12.01 37.47 0.01
CA GLY A 70 -10.97 36.46 0.14
C GLY A 70 -10.20 36.20 -1.14
N GLU A 71 -9.30 35.20 -1.10
CA GLU A 71 -8.57 34.71 -2.27
C GLU A 71 -9.54 34.11 -3.28
N LEU A 72 -9.38 34.49 -4.55
CA LEU A 72 -10.23 33.97 -5.62
C LEU A 72 -9.72 32.61 -6.10
N PRO A 73 -10.62 31.62 -6.34
CA PRO A 73 -10.24 30.42 -7.07
C PRO A 73 -9.60 30.76 -8.42
N PRO A 74 -8.63 29.98 -8.91
CA PRO A 74 -8.02 30.22 -10.21
C PRO A 74 -9.06 30.16 -11.33
N PRO A 75 -8.88 30.90 -12.43
CA PRO A 75 -9.85 30.87 -13.57
C PRO A 75 -9.83 29.54 -14.32
N SER A 76 -8.73 28.77 -14.18
CA SER A 76 -8.58 27.43 -14.76
C SER A 76 -7.67 26.60 -13.88
N ASP A 77 -7.92 25.26 -13.83
CA ASP A 77 -7.06 24.29 -13.18
C ASP A 77 -6.91 23.04 -14.05
N ARG A 78 -5.71 22.45 -14.03
CA ARG A 78 -5.39 21.21 -14.73
C ARG A 78 -5.13 20.11 -13.71
N LEU A 79 -6.04 19.15 -13.66
CA LEU A 79 -5.90 17.96 -12.81
C LEU A 79 -5.30 16.82 -13.62
N GLU A 80 -4.16 16.28 -13.19
CA GLU A 80 -3.44 15.25 -13.90
C GLU A 80 -3.10 14.08 -12.96
N LEU A 81 -3.73 12.91 -13.20
CA LEU A 81 -3.43 11.68 -12.47
C LEU A 81 -2.05 11.17 -12.89
N LYS A 82 -1.11 11.11 -11.98
CA LYS A 82 0.28 10.69 -12.23
C LYS A 82 0.59 9.36 -11.59
N ASP A 83 0.24 9.17 -10.33
CA ASP A 83 0.67 8.04 -9.54
C ASP A 83 -0.25 6.83 -9.74
N ARG A 84 0.35 5.64 -9.83
CA ARG A 84 -0.38 4.37 -9.92
C ARG A 84 -0.77 3.89 -8.52
N VAL A 85 -1.91 3.16 -8.45
CA VAL A 85 -2.33 2.43 -7.26
C VAL A 85 -2.34 0.94 -7.57
N VAL A 86 -1.73 0.15 -6.68
CA VAL A 86 -1.82 -1.31 -6.67
C VAL A 86 -2.55 -1.72 -5.42
N ASN A 87 -3.69 -2.40 -5.56
CA ASN A 87 -4.38 -3.01 -4.44
C ASN A 87 -3.66 -4.29 -4.07
N LEU A 88 -3.05 -4.33 -2.88
CA LEU A 88 -2.31 -5.49 -2.39
C LEU A 88 -3.12 -6.25 -1.37
N SER A 89 -3.19 -7.55 -1.55
CA SER A 89 -3.72 -8.47 -0.55
C SER A 89 -2.61 -9.35 0.04
N ALA A 90 -2.79 -9.73 1.31
CA ALA A 90 -1.94 -10.66 2.04
C ALA A 90 -2.80 -11.57 2.93
N PRO A 91 -2.26 -12.69 3.45
CA PRO A 91 -3.00 -13.55 4.37
C PRO A 91 -3.56 -12.79 5.58
N THR A 92 -4.69 -13.27 6.12
CA THR A 92 -5.33 -12.67 7.30
C THR A 92 -4.37 -12.57 8.47
N GLY A 93 -4.26 -11.37 9.07
CA GLY A 93 -3.32 -11.07 10.16
C GLY A 93 -1.93 -10.64 9.69
N ALA A 94 -1.66 -10.63 8.38
CA ALA A 94 -0.41 -10.09 7.86
C ALA A 94 -0.47 -8.56 7.77
N GLN A 95 0.58 -7.90 8.21
CA GLN A 95 0.81 -6.46 8.07
C GLN A 95 1.44 -6.17 6.71
N ILE A 96 0.99 -5.12 6.04
CA ILE A 96 1.54 -4.66 4.77
C ILE A 96 2.23 -3.33 4.97
N LEU A 97 3.51 -3.27 4.58
CA LEU A 97 4.36 -2.09 4.66
C LEU A 97 4.71 -1.59 3.25
N ARG A 98 4.88 -0.27 3.13
CA ARG A 98 5.42 0.41 1.96
C ARG A 98 6.71 1.11 2.34
N ASP A 99 7.82 0.74 1.70
CA ASP A 99 9.14 1.33 1.96
C ASP A 99 9.48 1.38 3.47
N GLY A 100 9.06 0.33 4.22
CA GLY A 100 9.24 0.20 5.67
C GLY A 100 8.16 0.87 6.54
N VAL A 101 7.19 1.58 5.96
CA VAL A 101 6.09 2.24 6.68
C VAL A 101 4.83 1.37 6.65
N LEU A 102 4.26 1.06 7.81
CA LEU A 102 3.02 0.30 7.92
C LEU A 102 1.86 1.06 7.26
N LEU A 103 1.18 0.40 6.32
CA LEU A 103 -0.04 0.90 5.68
C LEU A 103 -1.31 0.34 6.30
N GLY A 104 -1.30 -0.94 6.69
CA GLY A 104 -2.46 -1.63 7.23
C GLY A 104 -2.30 -3.15 7.21
N GLU A 105 -3.42 -3.87 7.31
CA GLU A 105 -3.46 -5.33 7.36
C GLU A 105 -4.33 -5.89 6.22
N ASN A 106 -4.02 -7.10 5.79
CA ASN A 106 -4.77 -7.95 4.86
C ASN A 106 -4.96 -7.37 3.45
N ASN A 107 -5.47 -6.15 3.30
CA ASN A 107 -5.75 -5.52 2.01
C ASN A 107 -5.54 -4.01 2.09
N VAL A 108 -4.63 -3.47 1.27
CA VAL A 108 -4.28 -2.05 1.25
C VAL A 108 -3.99 -1.56 -0.16
N ASP A 109 -4.23 -0.28 -0.40
CA ASP A 109 -3.81 0.41 -1.61
C ASP A 109 -2.39 0.96 -1.46
N VAL A 110 -1.49 0.55 -2.36
CA VAL A 110 -0.10 1.01 -2.40
C VAL A 110 0.09 1.97 -3.56
N ILE A 111 0.52 3.19 -3.26
CA ILE A 111 0.81 4.22 -4.26
C ILE A 111 2.24 4.00 -4.80
N VAL A 112 2.35 3.89 -6.12
CA VAL A 112 3.61 3.82 -6.87
C VAL A 112 3.77 5.14 -7.63
N PRO A 113 4.74 5.99 -7.26
CA PRO A 113 4.89 7.31 -7.87
C PRO A 113 5.30 7.20 -9.34
N ALA A 114 4.84 8.17 -10.15
CA ALA A 114 5.27 8.29 -11.55
C ALA A 114 6.79 8.48 -11.62
N GLY A 115 7.46 7.75 -12.52
CA GLY A 115 8.91 7.73 -12.65
C GLY A 115 9.66 7.04 -11.50
N GLY A 116 8.95 6.48 -10.51
CA GLY A 116 9.49 5.87 -9.30
C GLY A 116 9.26 4.37 -9.17
N CYS A 117 9.72 3.85 -8.04
CA CYS A 117 9.45 2.49 -7.58
C CYS A 117 9.08 2.53 -6.09
N THR A 118 8.29 1.55 -5.67
CA THR A 118 7.86 1.34 -4.29
C THR A 118 8.12 -0.13 -3.92
N LEU A 119 8.68 -0.38 -2.75
CA LEU A 119 8.83 -1.71 -2.17
C LEU A 119 7.64 -2.00 -1.26
N ALA A 120 6.84 -3.00 -1.61
CA ALA A 120 5.81 -3.53 -0.72
C ALA A 120 6.32 -4.79 -0.02
N ARG A 121 5.99 -4.92 1.27
CA ARG A 121 6.39 -6.04 2.10
C ARG A 121 5.22 -6.48 2.96
N ALA A 122 4.94 -7.78 2.97
CA ALA A 122 4.00 -8.39 3.90
C ALA A 122 4.75 -9.10 5.01
N GLU A 123 4.36 -8.88 6.26
CA GLU A 123 4.95 -9.49 7.45
C GLU A 123 3.85 -10.12 8.32
N MET A 124 4.16 -11.28 8.86
CA MET A 124 3.34 -11.95 9.87
C MET A 124 4.23 -12.74 10.81
N ARG A 125 3.92 -12.69 12.12
CA ARG A 125 4.71 -13.43 13.14
C ARG A 125 4.79 -14.92 12.78
N GLY A 126 6.01 -15.47 12.79
CA GLY A 126 6.27 -16.88 12.46
C GLY A 126 6.28 -17.18 10.95
N TRP A 127 6.31 -16.17 10.10
CA TRP A 127 6.43 -16.33 8.66
C TRP A 127 7.61 -15.53 8.10
N GLN A 128 8.19 -16.04 7.02
CA GLN A 128 9.16 -15.27 6.25
C GLN A 128 8.45 -14.13 5.53
N PRO A 129 8.95 -12.89 5.64
CA PRO A 129 8.36 -11.76 4.93
C PRO A 129 8.36 -11.97 3.42
N ALA A 130 7.27 -11.56 2.77
CA ALA A 130 7.18 -11.52 1.31
C ALA A 130 7.40 -10.08 0.83
N GLU A 131 8.30 -9.89 -0.14
CA GLU A 131 8.61 -8.57 -0.70
C GLU A 131 8.38 -8.55 -2.20
N LYS A 132 7.84 -7.42 -2.69
CA LYS A 132 7.69 -7.17 -4.12
C LYS A 132 7.89 -5.69 -4.43
N ARG A 133 8.68 -5.42 -5.48
CA ARG A 133 8.93 -4.07 -5.95
C ARG A 133 8.04 -3.76 -7.14
N TYR A 134 7.33 -2.64 -7.06
CA TYR A 134 6.50 -2.09 -8.13
C TYR A 134 7.15 -0.83 -8.66
N CYS A 135 7.32 -0.74 -9.97
CA CYS A 135 7.93 0.42 -10.63
C CYS A 135 6.96 0.97 -11.69
N PHE A 136 6.77 2.29 -11.71
CA PHE A 136 6.00 2.97 -12.74
C PHE A 136 6.91 3.96 -13.46
N LYS A 137 7.69 3.45 -14.40
CA LYS A 137 8.70 4.17 -15.19
C LYS A 137 8.56 3.83 -16.67
N ASP A 138 8.99 4.76 -17.53
CA ASP A 138 9.06 4.49 -18.96
C ASP A 138 9.95 3.29 -19.27
N GLY A 139 9.49 2.46 -20.19
CA GLY A 139 10.19 1.24 -20.61
C GLY A 139 10.00 0.04 -19.68
N LEU A 140 9.32 0.17 -18.53
CA LEU A 140 8.97 -0.95 -17.68
C LEU A 140 7.49 -1.32 -17.80
N PRO A 141 7.12 -2.59 -17.52
CA PRO A 141 5.71 -2.99 -17.46
C PRO A 141 4.95 -2.14 -16.42
N VAL A 142 3.74 -1.73 -16.79
CA VAL A 142 2.85 -0.99 -15.88
C VAL A 142 2.49 -1.88 -14.69
N PRO A 143 2.56 -1.39 -13.43
CA PRO A 143 2.12 -2.16 -12.27
C PRO A 143 0.69 -2.65 -12.41
N PRO A 144 0.36 -3.88 -11.96
CA PRO A 144 -0.98 -4.43 -12.02
C PRO A 144 -1.96 -3.59 -11.17
N LEU A 145 -3.27 -3.76 -11.40
CA LEU A 145 -4.30 -3.11 -10.57
C LEU A 145 -4.39 -3.75 -9.18
N SER A 146 -4.12 -5.05 -9.10
CA SER A 146 -4.11 -5.80 -7.84
C SER A 146 -3.04 -6.90 -7.89
N ASP A 147 -2.55 -7.28 -6.71
CA ASP A 147 -1.55 -8.36 -6.56
C ASP A 147 -1.64 -8.97 -5.15
N ASN A 148 -1.07 -10.19 -4.99
CA ASN A 148 -1.01 -10.91 -3.73
C ASN A 148 0.43 -11.05 -3.24
N LEU A 149 0.64 -10.75 -1.96
CA LEU A 149 1.88 -11.04 -1.25
C LEU A 149 1.70 -12.34 -0.45
N LEU A 150 2.21 -13.44 -1.00
CA LEU A 150 2.08 -14.77 -0.39
C LEU A 150 3.23 -15.02 0.58
N LEU A 151 2.88 -15.33 1.83
CA LEU A 151 3.83 -15.76 2.85
C LEU A 151 4.01 -17.28 2.74
N THR A 152 5.07 -17.76 2.13
CA THR A 152 5.28 -19.18 1.82
C THR A 152 6.23 -19.89 2.78
N GLY A 153 7.12 -19.14 3.45
CA GLY A 153 8.08 -19.66 4.41
C GLY A 153 7.64 -19.41 5.85
N ARG A 154 7.72 -20.44 6.71
CA ARG A 154 7.54 -20.29 8.15
C ARG A 154 8.89 -20.16 8.83
N THR A 155 8.95 -19.31 9.85
CA THR A 155 10.15 -19.18 10.70
C THR A 155 9.91 -19.85 12.04
N VAL A 156 10.85 -20.69 12.46
CA VAL A 156 10.86 -21.37 13.76
C VAL A 156 12.09 -20.89 14.51
N SER A 157 11.92 -20.39 15.74
CA SER A 157 13.03 -20.09 16.62
C SER A 157 13.41 -21.38 17.36
N VAL A 158 14.60 -21.88 17.12
CA VAL A 158 15.17 -23.04 17.82
C VAL A 158 16.01 -22.52 18.97
N ILE A 159 15.51 -22.70 20.18
CA ILE A 159 16.22 -22.28 21.40
C ILE A 159 17.12 -23.42 21.86
N ALA A 160 18.40 -23.16 21.88
CA ALA A 160 19.42 -24.12 22.37
C ALA A 160 20.34 -23.44 23.40
N PRO A 161 21.03 -24.21 24.28
CA PRO A 161 22.01 -23.64 25.18
C PRO A 161 23.06 -22.78 24.45
N PRO A 162 23.62 -21.72 25.09
CA PRO A 162 24.48 -20.75 24.42
C PRO A 162 25.69 -21.34 23.65
N GLU A 163 26.21 -22.46 24.09
CA GLU A 163 27.38 -23.13 23.47
C GLU A 163 26.98 -24.29 22.55
N ALA A 164 25.71 -24.66 22.48
CA ALA A 164 25.23 -25.75 21.65
C ALA A 164 25.29 -25.41 20.16
N LYS A 165 25.80 -26.31 19.34
CA LYS A 165 25.81 -26.18 17.89
C LYS A 165 24.46 -26.65 17.33
N VAL A 166 23.87 -25.83 16.51
CA VAL A 166 22.61 -26.15 15.84
C VAL A 166 22.88 -26.46 14.37
N TYR A 167 22.37 -27.61 13.92
CA TYR A 167 22.48 -28.07 12.54
C TYR A 167 21.09 -28.13 11.90
N VAL A 168 20.95 -27.64 10.68
CA VAL A 168 19.75 -27.74 9.86
C VAL A 168 20.07 -28.56 8.62
N ASN A 169 19.35 -29.66 8.43
CA ASN A 169 19.60 -30.61 7.33
C ASN A 169 21.10 -30.96 7.23
N GLN A 170 21.71 -31.30 8.37
CA GLN A 170 23.13 -31.69 8.55
C GLN A 170 24.18 -30.58 8.35
N ARG A 171 23.76 -29.33 8.02
CA ARG A 171 24.66 -28.18 7.94
C ARG A 171 24.57 -27.35 9.21
N GLN A 172 25.73 -26.93 9.75
CA GLN A 172 25.73 -26.04 10.90
C GLN A 172 25.09 -24.70 10.53
N ALA A 173 24.00 -24.35 11.22
CA ALA A 173 23.26 -23.10 11.05
C ALA A 173 23.72 -22.02 12.04
N GLY A 174 24.21 -22.41 13.22
CA GLY A 174 24.70 -21.48 14.24
C GLY A 174 25.03 -22.13 15.55
N ILE A 175 25.18 -21.32 16.60
CA ILE A 175 25.43 -21.70 17.99
C ILE A 175 24.36 -20.99 18.84
N GLY A 176 23.81 -21.69 19.84
CA GLY A 176 22.74 -21.16 20.69
C GLY A 176 21.41 -21.05 19.95
N THR A 177 20.68 -19.95 20.14
CA THR A 177 19.38 -19.71 19.49
C THR A 177 19.53 -19.39 18.01
N VAL A 178 18.83 -20.14 17.15
CA VAL A 178 18.88 -19.99 15.68
C VAL A 178 17.47 -19.93 15.10
N THR A 179 17.23 -19.01 14.17
CA THR A 179 15.98 -18.96 13.40
C THR A 179 16.11 -19.83 12.14
N VAL A 180 15.18 -20.75 11.96
CA VAL A 180 15.11 -21.68 10.83
C VAL A 180 13.89 -21.37 9.98
N THR A 181 14.06 -21.25 8.66
CA THR A 181 12.96 -21.11 7.72
C THR A 181 12.56 -22.46 7.15
N VAL A 182 11.26 -22.76 7.20
CA VAL A 182 10.65 -23.97 6.61
C VAL A 182 9.74 -23.54 5.50
N ASN A 183 10.11 -23.80 4.26
CA ASN A 183 9.29 -23.45 3.09
C ASN A 183 8.03 -24.32 3.01
N GLU A 184 6.99 -23.81 2.34
CA GLU A 184 5.73 -24.51 2.14
C GLU A 184 5.94 -25.88 1.49
N GLY A 185 5.27 -26.90 2.00
CA GLY A 185 5.37 -28.29 1.54
C GLY A 185 6.62 -29.04 2.00
N LEU A 186 7.56 -28.38 2.68
CA LEU A 186 8.83 -28.97 3.10
C LEU A 186 8.89 -29.25 4.61
N CYS A 187 9.82 -30.16 4.97
CA CYS A 187 10.25 -30.37 6.34
C CYS A 187 11.76 -30.11 6.45
N VAL A 188 12.21 -29.62 7.58
CA VAL A 188 13.62 -29.50 7.93
C VAL A 188 13.91 -30.29 9.18
N GLN A 189 15.07 -30.98 9.21
CA GLN A 189 15.57 -31.66 10.37
C GLN A 189 16.53 -30.73 11.10
N VAL A 190 16.29 -30.52 12.38
CA VAL A 190 17.16 -29.74 13.27
C VAL A 190 17.79 -30.65 14.27
N ARG A 191 19.13 -30.62 14.37
CA ARG A 191 19.91 -31.34 15.37
C ARG A 191 20.69 -30.36 16.25
N ILE A 192 20.63 -30.57 17.55
CA ILE A 192 21.35 -29.77 18.55
C ILE A 192 22.44 -30.66 19.18
N ASP A 193 23.66 -30.20 19.08
CA ASP A 193 24.84 -30.91 19.64
C ASP A 193 25.53 -30.01 20.67
N GLN A 194 25.78 -30.57 21.86
CA GLN A 194 26.60 -29.92 22.90
C GLN A 194 27.62 -30.94 23.46
N ALA A 195 28.84 -30.50 23.66
CA ALA A 195 29.90 -31.35 24.16
C ALA A 195 29.50 -31.97 25.51
N GLY A 196 29.64 -33.30 25.62
CA GLY A 196 29.31 -34.07 26.83
C GLY A 196 27.81 -34.39 27.00
N LEU A 197 26.95 -34.01 26.06
CA LEU A 197 25.52 -34.32 26.09
C LEU A 197 25.11 -35.16 24.88
N VAL A 198 23.97 -35.83 25.01
CA VAL A 198 23.33 -36.56 23.88
C VAL A 198 22.72 -35.56 22.94
N SER A 199 22.96 -35.73 21.64
CA SER A 199 22.37 -34.88 20.59
C SER A 199 20.85 -35.03 20.54
N GLU A 200 20.13 -33.92 20.43
CA GLU A 200 18.70 -33.89 20.23
C GLU A 200 18.37 -33.58 18.76
N THR A 201 17.40 -34.31 18.20
CA THR A 201 16.96 -34.10 16.81
C THR A 201 15.45 -33.90 16.77
N ARG A 202 14.98 -32.82 16.10
CA ARG A 202 13.59 -32.51 15.86
C ARG A 202 13.33 -32.28 14.38
N GLN A 203 12.11 -32.54 13.94
CA GLN A 203 11.67 -32.27 12.58
C GLN A 203 10.57 -31.20 12.60
N TYR A 204 10.74 -30.15 11.79
CA TYR A 204 9.76 -29.08 11.61
C TYR A 204 9.24 -29.13 10.19
N CYS A 205 7.89 -29.15 10.02
CA CYS A 205 7.25 -29.23 8.72
C CYS A 205 6.30 -28.04 8.52
N ASN A 206 6.27 -27.50 7.30
CA ASN A 206 5.31 -26.50 6.86
C ASN A 206 4.40 -27.12 5.78
N GLN A 207 3.55 -28.06 6.18
CA GLN A 207 2.62 -28.74 5.28
C GLN A 207 1.27 -28.07 5.31
N VAL A 208 0.62 -28.00 4.13
CA VAL A 208 -0.77 -27.55 4.01
C VAL A 208 -1.66 -28.48 4.86
N ASN A 209 -2.47 -27.92 5.75
CA ASN A 209 -3.37 -28.62 6.70
C ASN A 209 -2.72 -29.27 7.94
N VAL A 210 -1.45 -29.08 8.18
CA VAL A 210 -0.85 -29.43 9.49
C VAL A 210 -0.79 -28.15 10.32
N VAL A 211 -1.48 -28.14 11.46
CA VAL A 211 -1.33 -27.02 12.43
C VAL A 211 0.14 -27.00 12.83
N PRO A 212 0.86 -25.91 12.52
CA PRO A 212 2.26 -25.84 12.87
C PRO A 212 2.39 -25.81 14.38
N PRO A 213 3.48 -26.38 14.93
CA PRO A 213 3.77 -26.20 16.35
C PRO A 213 3.77 -24.70 16.68
N PRO A 214 3.22 -24.29 17.83
CA PRO A 214 3.32 -22.92 18.30
C PRO A 214 4.80 -22.52 18.34
N PRO A 215 5.12 -21.22 18.13
CA PRO A 215 6.45 -20.76 18.44
C PRO A 215 6.73 -21.12 19.91
N GLU A 216 7.80 -21.87 20.15
CA GLU A 216 8.25 -22.14 21.51
C GLU A 216 8.69 -20.79 22.10
N ASP A 217 7.98 -20.33 23.14
CA ASP A 217 8.32 -19.14 23.92
C ASP A 217 9.57 -19.37 24.75
#